data_2b526e64d093ac8a0d8435840e8afa8d
#
_entry.id   2b526e64d093ac8a0d8435840e8afa8d
#
_cell.length_a   1.000
_cell.length_b   1.000
_cell.length_c   1.000
_cell.angle_alpha   90.00
_cell.angle_beta   90.00
_cell.angle_gamma   90.00
#
_symmetry.space_group_name_H-M   'P 1'
#
loop_
_entity.id
_entity.type
_entity.pdbx_description
1 polymer ?
#
loop_
_entity_poly.entity_id
_entity_poly.type
_entity_poly.pdbx_seq_one_letter_code
_entity_poly.pdbx_strand_id
1 'polypeptide(L)'
;MCGIVGAIAERNVTPILLEGLRRLEYRGYDSAGVVTLDSRDGQLHRLRTVGKVQMLTDRLQQEPVRGPLGIAHTRWATHGEPCERNAHPHISNNSVAVVHNGIIENYRELKDELITAGYSFESDTDTEVIAHLIDQRLQQTGHLLTAVQQAVTRLTGAYSLGVICREDPERLIAARAGSPLVLGIGIEEHFIASDVFALAPVTQTFVFLEEGDIADVQ
;
A
#
# COMPACT_ATOMS: atom_id res chain seq x y z
N MET A 1 14.54 -6.89 -1.32
CA MET A 1 13.17 -6.96 -1.90
C MET A 1 12.21 -6.24 -0.98
N CYS A 2 11.31 -5.45 -1.54
CA CYS A 2 10.30 -4.72 -0.78
C CYS A 2 9.34 -5.65 0.00
N GLY A 3 8.73 -5.12 1.06
CA GLY A 3 7.74 -5.82 1.87
C GLY A 3 6.42 -5.05 1.96
N ILE A 4 5.31 -5.74 1.73
CA ILE A 4 3.95 -5.21 1.89
C ILE A 4 3.28 -5.89 3.08
N VAL A 5 2.56 -5.10 3.88
CA VAL A 5 1.60 -5.56 4.88
C VAL A 5 0.38 -4.66 4.83
N GLY A 6 -0.81 -5.23 4.83
CA GLY A 6 -2.08 -4.50 4.97
C GLY A 6 -3.00 -5.21 5.92
N ALA A 7 -3.91 -4.49 6.55
CA ALA A 7 -4.85 -5.04 7.51
C ALA A 7 -6.15 -4.22 7.53
N ILE A 8 -7.25 -4.93 7.69
CA ILE A 8 -8.57 -4.41 8.02
C ILE A 8 -9.11 -5.18 9.22
N ALA A 9 -9.61 -4.47 10.25
CA ALA A 9 -10.07 -5.04 11.51
C ALA A 9 -10.96 -4.06 12.26
N GLU A 10 -11.67 -4.50 13.28
CA GLU A 10 -12.41 -3.59 14.18
C GLU A 10 -11.49 -2.84 15.19
N ARG A 11 -10.21 -3.24 15.25
CA ARG A 11 -9.20 -2.66 16.15
C ARG A 11 -8.15 -1.85 15.40
N ASN A 12 -7.33 -1.09 16.15
CA ASN A 12 -6.18 -0.40 15.57
C ASN A 12 -5.18 -1.39 14.97
N VAL A 13 -4.94 -1.30 13.67
CA VAL A 13 -4.07 -2.22 12.92
C VAL A 13 -2.59 -1.83 12.93
N THR A 14 -2.24 -0.61 13.36
CA THR A 14 -0.84 -0.13 13.33
C THR A 14 0.16 -1.09 13.98
N PRO A 15 -0.11 -1.70 15.16
CA PRO A 15 0.82 -2.66 15.75
C PRO A 15 1.05 -3.90 14.89
N ILE A 16 -0.01 -4.37 14.20
CA ILE A 16 0.06 -5.53 13.29
C ILE A 16 0.94 -5.19 12.09
N LEU A 17 0.69 -4.03 11.49
CA LEU A 17 1.45 -3.54 10.33
C LEU A 17 2.95 -3.43 10.65
N LEU A 18 3.30 -2.84 11.81
CA LEU A 18 4.70 -2.71 12.23
C LEU A 18 5.36 -4.05 12.50
N GLU A 19 4.68 -4.96 13.19
CA GLU A 19 5.23 -6.31 13.46
C GLU A 19 5.43 -7.07 12.14
N GLY A 20 4.48 -6.97 11.21
CA GLY A 20 4.61 -7.55 9.88
C GLY A 20 5.83 -7.00 9.12
N LEU A 21 6.03 -5.67 9.14
CA LEU A 21 7.22 -5.06 8.52
C LEU A 21 8.52 -5.53 9.17
N ARG A 22 8.59 -5.64 10.51
CA ARG A 22 9.79 -6.16 11.21
C ARG A 22 10.14 -7.57 10.76
N ARG A 23 9.14 -8.41 10.55
CA ARG A 23 9.32 -9.76 10.05
C ARG A 23 9.81 -9.83 8.61
N LEU A 24 9.62 -8.76 7.83
CA LEU A 24 10.09 -8.64 6.45
C LEU A 24 11.47 -7.97 6.33
N GLU A 25 12.07 -7.50 7.43
CA GLU A 25 13.37 -6.80 7.43
C GLU A 25 14.52 -7.65 6.84
N TYR A 26 14.44 -8.98 6.96
CA TYR A 26 15.45 -9.88 6.40
C TYR A 26 15.64 -9.76 4.89
N ARG A 27 14.65 -9.18 4.19
CA ARG A 27 14.69 -8.95 2.73
C ARG A 27 15.60 -7.79 2.32
N GLY A 28 16.04 -6.96 3.30
CA GLY A 28 16.75 -5.71 3.06
C GLY A 28 15.81 -4.59 2.59
N TYR A 29 16.08 -3.37 3.01
CA TYR A 29 15.28 -2.18 2.69
C TYR A 29 16.06 -0.90 3.03
N ASP A 30 15.61 0.24 2.49
CA ASP A 30 16.20 1.57 2.71
C ASP A 30 15.25 2.56 3.39
N SER A 31 13.96 2.27 3.35
CA SER A 31 12.94 3.12 3.95
C SER A 31 11.70 2.30 4.33
N ALA A 32 10.91 2.83 5.25
CA ALA A 32 9.67 2.23 5.70
C ALA A 32 8.58 3.28 5.87
N GLY A 33 7.33 2.85 5.77
CA GLY A 33 6.21 3.74 6.04
C GLY A 33 4.90 2.99 6.24
N VAL A 34 3.95 3.72 6.80
CA VAL A 34 2.61 3.27 7.12
C VAL A 34 1.60 4.36 6.80
N VAL A 35 0.42 3.96 6.39
CA VAL A 35 -0.76 4.81 6.35
C VAL A 35 -1.94 4.04 6.94
N THR A 36 -2.75 4.73 7.75
CA THR A 36 -4.03 4.21 8.22
C THR A 36 -5.14 5.20 7.94
N LEU A 37 -6.34 4.69 7.80
CA LEU A 37 -7.55 5.48 7.80
C LEU A 37 -8.06 5.57 9.24
N ASP A 38 -8.05 6.77 9.82
CA ASP A 38 -8.53 6.99 11.18
C ASP A 38 -10.06 7.14 11.18
N SER A 39 -10.76 6.26 11.88
CA SER A 39 -12.23 6.28 11.96
C SER A 39 -12.79 7.50 12.70
N ARG A 40 -11.95 8.25 13.44
CA ARG A 40 -12.39 9.41 14.22
C ARG A 40 -12.57 10.66 13.37
N ASP A 41 -11.74 10.86 12.36
CA ASP A 41 -11.75 12.02 11.48
C ASP A 41 -11.97 11.66 10.01
N GLY A 42 -11.96 10.37 9.66
CA GLY A 42 -12.12 9.87 8.31
C GLY A 42 -10.96 10.24 7.38
N GLN A 43 -9.75 10.49 7.94
CA GLN A 43 -8.60 10.92 7.15
C GLN A 43 -7.52 9.84 7.07
N LEU A 44 -6.77 9.87 5.97
CA LEU A 44 -5.57 9.08 5.80
C LEU A 44 -4.40 9.74 6.54
N HIS A 45 -3.89 9.08 7.57
CA HIS A 45 -2.70 9.50 8.30
C HIS A 45 -1.50 8.67 7.87
N ARG A 46 -0.50 9.32 7.30
CA ARG A 46 0.72 8.69 6.77
C ARG A 46 1.97 9.11 7.54
N LEU A 47 2.82 8.13 7.83
CA LEU A 47 4.17 8.36 8.35
C LEU A 47 5.18 7.55 7.55
N ARG A 48 6.30 8.18 7.17
CA ARG A 48 7.39 7.58 6.39
C ARG A 48 8.73 7.93 7.01
N THR A 49 9.70 7.02 6.92
CA THR A 49 11.08 7.23 7.42
C THR A 49 12.08 6.58 6.47
N VAL A 50 13.26 7.18 6.39
CA VAL A 50 14.44 6.52 5.80
C VAL A 50 15.08 5.64 6.87
N GLY A 51 15.57 4.47 6.49
CA GLY A 51 16.27 3.54 7.38
C GLY A 51 15.39 2.43 7.94
N LYS A 52 15.73 1.93 9.14
CA LYS A 52 15.12 0.74 9.73
C LYS A 52 13.67 0.95 10.17
N VAL A 53 12.88 -0.12 10.20
CA VAL A 53 11.50 -0.14 10.76
C VAL A 53 11.48 0.39 12.20
N GLN A 54 12.58 0.25 12.95
CA GLN A 54 12.71 0.85 14.27
C GLN A 54 12.55 2.39 14.22
N MET A 55 13.11 3.08 13.21
CA MET A 55 12.97 4.53 13.04
C MET A 55 11.49 4.93 12.85
N LEU A 56 10.75 4.14 12.06
CA LEU A 56 9.31 4.33 11.89
C LEU A 56 8.57 4.11 13.24
N THR A 57 8.96 3.09 14.00
CA THR A 57 8.38 2.81 15.32
C THR A 57 8.60 3.95 16.31
N ASP A 58 9.83 4.47 16.36
CA ASP A 58 10.20 5.56 17.28
C ASP A 58 9.43 6.84 16.92
N ARG A 59 9.28 7.13 15.64
CA ARG A 59 8.51 8.28 15.17
C ARG A 59 7.01 8.13 15.47
N LEU A 60 6.45 6.92 15.35
CA LEU A 60 5.05 6.64 15.69
C LEU A 60 4.74 6.79 17.18
N GLN A 61 5.74 6.75 18.07
CA GLN A 61 5.56 7.07 19.50
C GLN A 61 5.35 8.58 19.71
N GLN A 62 5.91 9.42 18.85
CA GLN A 62 5.81 10.87 18.90
C GLN A 62 4.58 11.37 18.10
N GLU A 63 4.34 10.78 16.95
CA GLU A 63 3.27 11.11 16.02
C GLU A 63 2.40 9.84 15.77
N PRO A 64 1.48 9.48 16.69
CA PRO A 64 0.72 8.24 16.55
C PRO A 64 -0.22 8.25 15.35
N VAL A 65 -0.08 7.26 14.48
CA VAL A 65 -0.99 6.95 13.38
C VAL A 65 -1.81 5.73 13.78
N ARG A 66 -3.15 5.82 13.71
CA ARG A 66 -4.07 4.79 14.19
C ARG A 66 -5.28 4.67 13.27
N GLY A 67 -5.80 3.46 13.15
CA GLY A 67 -7.03 3.19 12.41
C GLY A 67 -7.33 1.70 12.31
N PRO A 68 -8.56 1.34 11.92
CA PRO A 68 -8.98 -0.04 11.70
C PRO A 68 -8.56 -0.57 10.32
N LEU A 69 -8.19 0.31 9.40
CA LEU A 69 -7.75 0.00 8.05
C LEU A 69 -6.39 0.64 7.79
N GLY A 70 -5.44 -0.12 7.24
CA GLY A 70 -4.13 0.43 6.93
C GLY A 70 -3.25 -0.46 6.06
N ILE A 71 -2.24 0.17 5.46
CA ILE A 71 -1.21 -0.47 4.66
C ILE A 71 0.17 0.06 5.05
N ALA A 72 1.17 -0.80 4.98
CA ALA A 72 2.55 -0.48 5.34
C ALA A 72 3.54 -1.14 4.38
N HIS A 73 4.73 -0.58 4.29
CA HIS A 73 5.72 -0.97 3.32
C HIS A 73 7.15 -0.80 3.82
N THR A 74 8.03 -1.75 3.46
CA THR A 74 9.47 -1.57 3.47
C THR A 74 9.98 -1.52 2.03
N ARG A 75 10.64 -0.43 1.67
CA ARG A 75 11.10 -0.17 0.31
C ARG A 75 12.57 -0.54 0.15
N TRP A 76 12.89 -1.23 -0.95
CA TRP A 76 14.22 -1.30 -1.53
C TRP A 76 14.20 -0.49 -2.82
N ALA A 77 14.97 0.59 -2.88
CA ALA A 77 14.92 1.54 -3.99
C ALA A 77 15.22 0.89 -5.34
N THR A 78 14.29 1.02 -6.27
CA THR A 78 14.43 0.70 -7.70
C THR A 78 14.41 1.98 -8.55
N HIS A 79 13.58 2.94 -8.18
CA HIS A 79 13.43 4.27 -8.79
C HIS A 79 13.48 5.35 -7.72
N GLY A 80 14.32 6.38 -7.92
CA GLY A 80 14.51 7.46 -6.97
C GLY A 80 15.41 7.10 -5.78
N GLU A 81 16.12 8.07 -5.25
CA GLU A 81 17.00 7.91 -4.09
C GLU A 81 16.25 7.55 -2.80
N PRO A 82 16.93 6.95 -1.80
CA PRO A 82 16.35 6.75 -0.48
C PRO A 82 16.09 8.07 0.23
N CYS A 83 14.84 8.55 0.21
CA CYS A 83 14.38 9.73 0.93
C CYS A 83 12.90 9.56 1.30
N GLU A 84 12.40 10.36 2.25
CA GLU A 84 11.02 10.22 2.72
C GLU A 84 9.97 10.41 1.61
N ARG A 85 10.20 11.34 0.66
CA ARG A 85 9.26 11.57 -0.44
C ARG A 85 9.10 10.35 -1.36
N ASN A 86 10.15 9.52 -1.47
CA ASN A 86 10.18 8.31 -2.28
C ASN A 86 9.79 7.04 -1.49
N ALA A 87 9.63 7.13 -0.16
CA ALA A 87 9.15 6.02 0.65
C ALA A 87 7.64 5.81 0.45
N HIS A 88 7.19 4.54 0.48
CA HIS A 88 5.78 4.18 0.46
C HIS A 88 5.17 4.30 1.86
N PRO A 89 3.84 4.43 1.98
CA PRO A 89 2.80 4.54 0.94
C PRO A 89 2.80 5.88 0.21
N HIS A 90 2.35 5.87 -1.07
CA HIS A 90 2.00 7.08 -1.81
C HIS A 90 0.52 7.37 -1.70
N ILE A 91 0.16 8.66 -1.64
CA ILE A 91 -1.23 9.12 -1.51
C ILE A 91 -1.53 10.08 -2.66
N SER A 92 -2.69 9.89 -3.31
CA SER A 92 -3.25 10.82 -4.28
C SER A 92 -4.39 11.61 -3.67
N ASN A 93 -4.35 12.95 -3.79
CA ASN A 93 -5.42 13.88 -3.40
C ASN A 93 -6.03 13.65 -1.99
N ASN A 94 -5.26 13.11 -1.06
CA ASN A 94 -5.73 12.67 0.27
C ASN A 94 -6.95 11.71 0.21
N SER A 95 -7.11 11.01 -0.89
CA SER A 95 -8.21 10.08 -1.18
C SER A 95 -7.73 8.63 -1.24
N VAL A 96 -6.78 8.31 -2.11
CA VAL A 96 -6.29 6.96 -2.36
C VAL A 96 -4.86 6.80 -1.86
N ALA A 97 -4.59 5.74 -1.09
CA ALA A 97 -3.25 5.36 -0.66
C ALA A 97 -2.84 4.00 -1.26
N VAL A 98 -1.59 3.89 -1.71
CA VAL A 98 -1.05 2.72 -2.40
C VAL A 98 0.31 2.32 -1.85
N VAL A 99 0.51 1.01 -1.67
CA VAL A 99 1.82 0.37 -1.55
C VAL A 99 2.04 -0.57 -2.73
N HIS A 100 3.28 -0.69 -3.19
CA HIS A 100 3.62 -1.43 -4.39
C HIS A 100 4.97 -2.14 -4.25
N ASN A 101 4.99 -3.42 -4.63
CA ASN A 101 6.20 -4.17 -4.91
C ASN A 101 6.23 -4.48 -6.40
N GLY A 102 7.33 -4.16 -7.07
CA GLY A 102 7.51 -4.41 -8.49
C GLY A 102 8.08 -3.24 -9.24
N ILE A 103 7.87 -3.22 -10.54
CA ILE A 103 8.30 -2.15 -11.44
C ILE A 103 7.22 -1.93 -12.50
N ILE A 104 6.76 -0.69 -12.66
CA ILE A 104 5.85 -0.28 -13.72
C ILE A 104 6.67 0.28 -14.89
N GLU A 105 6.78 -0.50 -15.93
CA GLU A 105 7.65 -0.20 -17.09
C GLU A 105 7.18 1.02 -17.88
N ASN A 106 5.85 1.19 -18.03
CA ASN A 106 5.26 2.31 -18.76
C ASN A 106 4.93 3.53 -17.87
N TYR A 107 5.55 3.65 -16.68
CA TYR A 107 5.23 4.71 -15.71
C TYR A 107 5.43 6.13 -16.28
N ARG A 108 6.39 6.34 -17.19
CA ARG A 108 6.66 7.67 -17.77
C ARG A 108 5.52 8.16 -18.65
N GLU A 109 5.00 7.29 -19.51
CA GLU A 109 3.86 7.58 -20.36
C GLU A 109 2.62 7.92 -19.52
N LEU A 110 2.32 7.08 -18.52
CA LEU A 110 1.21 7.32 -17.60
C LEU A 110 1.39 8.61 -16.78
N LYS A 111 2.62 8.93 -16.36
CA LYS A 111 2.95 10.17 -15.65
C LYS A 111 2.65 11.41 -16.50
N ASP A 112 3.06 11.41 -17.77
CA ASP A 112 2.83 12.54 -18.68
C ASP A 112 1.32 12.75 -18.92
N GLU A 113 0.56 11.68 -19.09
CA GLU A 113 -0.90 11.73 -19.19
C GLU A 113 -1.55 12.34 -17.91
N LEU A 114 -1.12 11.88 -16.73
CA LEU A 114 -1.65 12.35 -15.45
C LEU A 114 -1.28 13.80 -15.17
N ILE A 115 -0.06 14.25 -15.52
CA ILE A 115 0.31 15.67 -15.45
C ILE A 115 -0.60 16.50 -16.34
N THR A 116 -0.88 16.04 -17.56
CA THR A 116 -1.79 16.71 -18.48
C THR A 116 -3.23 16.77 -17.92
N ALA A 117 -3.61 15.75 -17.12
CA ALA A 117 -4.88 15.71 -16.42
C ALA A 117 -4.93 16.54 -15.12
N GLY A 118 -3.81 17.23 -14.76
CA GLY A 118 -3.73 18.12 -13.62
C GLY A 118 -3.17 17.53 -12.33
N TYR A 119 -2.64 16.29 -12.37
CA TYR A 119 -1.99 15.68 -11.21
C TYR A 119 -0.57 16.23 -11.01
N SER A 120 -0.21 16.48 -9.76
CA SER A 120 1.13 16.92 -9.36
C SER A 120 1.89 15.76 -8.70
N PHE A 121 3.14 15.57 -9.08
CA PHE A 121 4.00 14.51 -8.59
C PHE A 121 5.03 15.05 -7.60
N GLU A 122 5.13 14.42 -6.42
CA GLU A 122 6.08 14.76 -5.37
C GLU A 122 7.30 13.84 -5.37
N SER A 123 7.13 12.59 -5.84
CA SER A 123 8.18 11.58 -5.81
C SER A 123 8.78 11.28 -7.19
N ASP A 124 9.90 10.57 -7.15
CA ASP A 124 10.59 10.06 -8.33
C ASP A 124 10.20 8.59 -8.63
N THR A 125 9.23 8.04 -7.88
CA THR A 125 8.84 6.62 -7.96
C THR A 125 7.83 6.36 -9.06
N ASP A 126 7.85 5.15 -9.59
CA ASP A 126 6.81 4.62 -10.48
C ASP A 126 5.48 4.37 -9.74
N THR A 127 5.52 4.19 -8.43
CA THR A 127 4.34 3.90 -7.60
C THR A 127 3.37 5.07 -7.47
N GLU A 128 3.84 6.30 -7.45
CA GLU A 128 2.97 7.47 -7.35
C GLU A 128 2.04 7.57 -8.56
N VAL A 129 2.49 7.11 -9.73
CA VAL A 129 1.65 6.98 -10.93
C VAL A 129 0.44 6.09 -10.68
N ILE A 130 0.63 4.97 -9.96
CA ILE A 130 -0.47 4.05 -9.64
C ILE A 130 -1.51 4.74 -8.74
N ALA A 131 -1.05 5.47 -7.72
CA ALA A 131 -1.95 6.18 -6.80
C ALA A 131 -2.83 7.21 -7.55
N HIS A 132 -2.21 8.01 -8.41
CA HIS A 132 -2.93 9.00 -9.22
C HIS A 132 -3.86 8.36 -10.26
N LEU A 133 -3.44 7.27 -10.90
CA LEU A 133 -4.26 6.56 -11.87
C LEU A 133 -5.51 5.95 -11.21
N ILE A 134 -5.36 5.33 -10.03
CA ILE A 134 -6.50 4.79 -9.28
C ILE A 134 -7.44 5.91 -8.83
N ASP A 135 -6.91 7.01 -8.30
CA ASP A 135 -7.71 8.18 -7.90
C ASP A 135 -8.52 8.74 -9.08
N GLN A 136 -7.88 8.90 -10.26
CA GLN A 136 -8.57 9.34 -11.47
C GLN A 136 -9.73 8.40 -11.85
N ARG A 137 -9.53 7.08 -11.76
CA ARG A 137 -10.59 6.11 -12.04
C ARG A 137 -11.66 6.12 -10.96
N LEU A 138 -11.27 6.31 -9.69
CA LEU A 138 -12.21 6.41 -8.58
C LEU A 138 -13.18 7.59 -8.75
N GLN A 139 -12.67 8.75 -9.16
CA GLN A 139 -13.52 9.93 -9.48
C GLN A 139 -14.53 9.66 -10.60
N GLN A 140 -14.22 8.77 -11.53
CA GLN A 140 -15.10 8.41 -12.64
C GLN A 140 -16.12 7.32 -12.27
N THR A 141 -15.72 6.35 -11.45
CA THR A 141 -16.49 5.13 -11.16
C THR A 141 -17.25 5.18 -9.84
N GLY A 142 -16.76 5.95 -8.88
CA GLY A 142 -17.30 6.03 -7.52
C GLY A 142 -17.05 4.76 -6.66
N HIS A 143 -16.31 3.75 -7.17
CA HIS A 143 -16.07 2.48 -6.49
C HIS A 143 -14.62 2.06 -6.57
N LEU A 144 -13.98 1.84 -5.41
CA LEU A 144 -12.55 1.53 -5.32
C LEU A 144 -12.18 0.26 -6.11
N LEU A 145 -12.91 -0.84 -5.94
CA LEU A 145 -12.64 -2.09 -6.67
C LEU A 145 -12.64 -1.86 -8.18
N THR A 146 -13.67 -1.18 -8.72
CA THR A 146 -13.78 -0.89 -10.14
C THR A 146 -12.65 0.02 -10.62
N ALA A 147 -12.28 1.01 -9.80
CA ALA A 147 -11.17 1.91 -10.10
C ALA A 147 -9.85 1.16 -10.20
N VAL A 148 -9.56 0.25 -9.25
CA VAL A 148 -8.35 -0.61 -9.29
C VAL A 148 -8.39 -1.53 -10.49
N GLN A 149 -9.51 -2.21 -10.77
CA GLN A 149 -9.66 -3.09 -11.94
C GLN A 149 -9.36 -2.35 -13.25
N GLN A 150 -9.85 -1.13 -13.42
CA GLN A 150 -9.56 -0.32 -14.60
C GLN A 150 -8.11 0.17 -14.63
N ALA A 151 -7.56 0.57 -13.49
CA ALA A 151 -6.19 1.06 -13.42
C ALA A 151 -5.17 -0.02 -13.79
N VAL A 152 -5.31 -1.25 -13.26
CA VAL A 152 -4.35 -2.33 -13.52
C VAL A 152 -4.31 -2.76 -14.99
N THR A 153 -5.39 -2.58 -15.75
CA THR A 153 -5.37 -2.85 -17.21
C THR A 153 -4.45 -1.90 -18.00
N ARG A 154 -4.07 -0.77 -17.39
CA ARG A 154 -3.17 0.23 -17.97
C ARG A 154 -1.71 0.01 -17.60
N LEU A 155 -1.44 -0.80 -16.58
CA LEU A 155 -0.09 -1.04 -16.08
C LEU A 155 0.62 -2.09 -16.92
N THR A 156 1.87 -1.81 -17.27
CA THR A 156 2.79 -2.78 -17.89
C THR A 156 3.93 -3.05 -16.93
N GLY A 157 4.24 -4.31 -16.67
CA GLY A 157 5.29 -4.74 -15.74
C GLY A 157 4.78 -5.63 -14.62
N ALA A 158 5.62 -5.86 -13.61
CA ALA A 158 5.28 -6.70 -12.47
C ALA A 158 4.88 -5.85 -11.27
N TYR A 159 3.80 -6.25 -10.59
CA TYR A 159 3.33 -5.56 -9.39
C TYR A 159 2.64 -6.49 -8.39
N SER A 160 2.72 -6.14 -7.12
CA SER A 160 1.73 -6.46 -6.11
C SER A 160 1.34 -5.17 -5.39
N LEU A 161 0.04 -4.95 -5.23
CA LEU A 161 -0.54 -3.72 -4.72
C LEU A 161 -1.36 -3.97 -3.46
N GLY A 162 -1.25 -3.05 -2.50
CA GLY A 162 -2.24 -2.85 -1.45
C GLY A 162 -2.81 -1.43 -1.60
N VAL A 163 -4.12 -1.32 -1.65
CA VAL A 163 -4.83 -0.05 -1.92
C VAL A 163 -5.94 0.15 -0.90
N ILE A 164 -5.97 1.33 -0.31
CA ILE A 164 -7.07 1.78 0.56
C ILE A 164 -7.53 3.17 0.10
N CYS A 165 -8.76 3.52 0.44
CA CYS A 165 -9.36 4.78 0.04
C CYS A 165 -10.17 5.37 1.19
N ARG A 166 -10.16 6.69 1.31
CA ARG A 166 -10.89 7.41 2.34
C ARG A 166 -12.41 7.29 2.18
N GLU A 167 -12.86 7.26 0.93
CA GLU A 167 -14.28 7.23 0.56
C GLU A 167 -14.91 5.84 0.72
N ASP A 168 -14.09 4.79 0.93
CA ASP A 168 -14.52 3.41 1.13
C ASP A 168 -13.74 2.79 2.32
N PRO A 169 -14.09 3.17 3.57
CA PRO A 169 -13.29 2.88 4.75
C PRO A 169 -13.31 1.42 5.20
N GLU A 170 -14.18 0.62 4.64
CA GLU A 170 -14.36 -0.81 4.98
C GLU A 170 -13.74 -1.74 3.91
N ARG A 171 -12.81 -1.20 3.08
CA ARG A 171 -12.26 -1.96 1.95
C ARG A 171 -10.74 -1.81 1.79
N LEU A 172 -10.09 -2.95 1.68
CA LEU A 172 -8.69 -3.10 1.31
C LEU A 172 -8.63 -3.89 0.00
N ILE A 173 -8.11 -3.29 -1.07
CA ILE A 173 -7.93 -3.99 -2.34
C ILE A 173 -6.50 -4.48 -2.46
N ALA A 174 -6.36 -5.76 -2.82
CA ALA A 174 -5.09 -6.37 -3.19
C ALA A 174 -5.10 -6.74 -4.67
N ALA A 175 -4.02 -6.46 -5.41
CA ALA A 175 -3.89 -6.87 -6.80
C ALA A 175 -2.49 -7.44 -7.05
N ARG A 176 -2.40 -8.46 -7.91
CA ARG A 176 -1.14 -9.13 -8.21
C ARG A 176 -0.95 -9.38 -9.71
N ALA A 177 0.27 -9.05 -10.20
CA ALA A 177 0.83 -9.54 -11.45
C ALA A 177 2.36 -9.63 -11.29
N GLY A 178 2.94 -10.82 -11.42
CA GLY A 178 4.39 -11.08 -11.29
C GLY A 178 4.88 -11.18 -9.84
N SER A 179 4.69 -10.15 -9.00
CA SER A 179 5.16 -10.14 -7.61
C SER A 179 4.21 -10.89 -6.66
N PRO A 180 4.70 -11.67 -5.67
CA PRO A 180 3.84 -12.46 -4.79
C PRO A 180 3.03 -11.59 -3.82
N LEU A 181 1.78 -12.01 -3.57
CA LEU A 181 0.89 -11.44 -2.57
C LEU A 181 -0.03 -12.53 -2.00
N VAL A 182 -0.26 -12.49 -0.69
CA VAL A 182 -1.11 -13.44 0.00
C VAL A 182 -2.15 -12.71 0.85
N LEU A 183 -3.33 -13.33 1.00
CA LEU A 183 -4.34 -12.91 1.96
C LEU A 183 -4.16 -13.76 3.23
N GLY A 184 -4.30 -13.13 4.38
CA GLY A 184 -4.44 -13.79 5.67
C GLY A 184 -5.89 -13.66 6.15
N ILE A 185 -6.52 -14.78 6.47
CA ILE A 185 -7.90 -14.82 6.97
C ILE A 185 -7.86 -14.95 8.48
N GLY A 186 -8.36 -13.94 9.18
CA GLY A 186 -8.55 -13.91 10.62
C GLY A 186 -10.01 -14.01 11.04
N ILE A 187 -10.28 -13.87 12.32
CA ILE A 187 -11.64 -13.78 12.90
C ILE A 187 -11.96 -12.29 13.01
N GLU A 188 -12.94 -11.80 12.26
CA GLU A 188 -13.34 -10.37 12.22
C GLU A 188 -12.19 -9.43 11.81
N GLU A 189 -11.16 -9.97 11.19
CA GLU A 189 -10.03 -9.22 10.67
C GLU A 189 -9.37 -9.97 9.51
N HIS A 190 -8.91 -9.22 8.50
CA HIS A 190 -8.25 -9.77 7.32
C HIS A 190 -6.98 -8.99 6.98
N PHE A 191 -6.08 -9.66 6.29
CA PHE A 191 -4.73 -9.16 6.06
C PHE A 191 -4.28 -9.40 4.63
N ILE A 192 -3.33 -8.58 4.17
CA ILE A 192 -2.53 -8.87 2.99
C ILE A 192 -1.05 -8.79 3.35
N ALA A 193 -0.21 -9.59 2.71
CA ALA A 193 1.23 -9.45 2.81
C ALA A 193 1.96 -10.00 1.58
N SER A 194 3.17 -9.52 1.36
CA SER A 194 4.06 -10.07 0.33
C SER A 194 4.72 -11.39 0.74
N ASP A 195 4.54 -11.84 1.99
CA ASP A 195 5.03 -13.10 2.53
C ASP A 195 4.21 -13.52 3.76
N VAL A 196 3.85 -14.79 3.85
CA VAL A 196 3.11 -15.37 4.99
C VAL A 196 3.81 -15.15 6.34
N PHE A 197 5.13 -15.05 6.36
CA PHE A 197 5.91 -14.84 7.57
C PHE A 197 5.53 -13.53 8.29
N ALA A 198 5.13 -12.50 7.54
CA ALA A 198 4.64 -11.25 8.11
C ALA A 198 3.37 -11.42 8.94
N LEU A 199 2.49 -12.35 8.55
CA LEU A 199 1.17 -12.57 9.12
C LEU A 199 1.09 -13.74 10.10
N ALA A 200 2.14 -14.53 10.23
CA ALA A 200 2.17 -15.71 11.08
C ALA A 200 1.73 -15.47 12.55
N PRO A 201 1.92 -14.29 13.17
CA PRO A 201 1.40 -14.01 14.52
C PRO A 201 -0.11 -13.81 14.61
N VAL A 202 -0.77 -13.47 13.52
CA VAL A 202 -2.18 -13.06 13.52
C VAL A 202 -3.11 -14.07 12.84
N THR A 203 -2.59 -14.91 11.95
CA THR A 203 -3.38 -15.97 11.30
C THR A 203 -2.53 -17.15 10.85
N GLN A 204 -3.19 -18.32 10.70
CA GLN A 204 -2.61 -19.53 10.10
C GLN A 204 -3.34 -19.92 8.81
N THR A 205 -4.35 -19.15 8.37
CA THR A 205 -5.12 -19.42 7.17
C THR A 205 -4.76 -18.41 6.09
N PHE A 206 -4.27 -18.92 4.95
CA PHE A 206 -3.78 -18.10 3.85
C PHE A 206 -4.43 -18.47 2.53
N VAL A 207 -4.68 -17.45 1.70
CA VAL A 207 -5.04 -17.59 0.30
C VAL A 207 -3.94 -16.93 -0.53
N PHE A 208 -3.28 -17.71 -1.37
CA PHE A 208 -2.25 -17.20 -2.28
C PHE A 208 -2.93 -16.66 -3.53
N LEU A 209 -2.70 -15.38 -3.83
CA LEU A 209 -3.23 -14.80 -5.06
C LEU A 209 -2.48 -15.39 -6.26
N GLU A 210 -3.21 -15.71 -7.31
CA GLU A 210 -2.68 -16.15 -8.59
C GLU A 210 -2.40 -14.95 -9.51
N GLU A 211 -1.83 -15.22 -10.68
CA GLU A 211 -1.48 -14.20 -11.66
C GLU A 211 -2.74 -13.51 -12.20
N GLY A 212 -2.80 -12.18 -12.06
CA GLY A 212 -3.94 -11.37 -12.50
C GLY A 212 -5.06 -11.25 -11.45
N ASP A 213 -4.94 -11.88 -10.29
CA ASP A 213 -5.95 -11.79 -9.24
C ASP A 213 -6.06 -10.39 -8.66
N ILE A 214 -7.31 -10.00 -8.39
CA ILE A 214 -7.67 -8.83 -7.60
C ILE A 214 -8.61 -9.30 -6.49
N ALA A 215 -8.21 -9.06 -5.23
CA ALA A 215 -9.01 -9.40 -4.07
C ALA A 215 -9.63 -8.16 -3.45
N ASP A 216 -10.92 -8.26 -3.15
CA ASP A 216 -11.70 -7.29 -2.39
C ASP A 216 -11.85 -7.79 -0.96
N VAL A 217 -11.14 -7.15 -0.03
CA VAL A 217 -11.05 -7.56 1.38
C VAL A 217 -11.88 -6.59 2.22
N GLN A 218 -12.88 -7.14 2.90
CA GLN A 218 -13.83 -6.41 3.74
C GLN A 218 -13.90 -7.01 5.14
#